data_0cb19743c4b78b56424c1b46d1b5ce18
#
_entry.id   0cb19743c4b78b56424c1b46d1b5ce18
#
_cell.length_a   1.000
_cell.length_b   1.000
_cell.length_c   1.000
_cell.angle_alpha   90.00
_cell.angle_beta   90.00
_cell.angle_gamma   90.00
#
_symmetry.space_group_name_H-M   'P 1'
#
loop_
_entity.id
_entity.type
_entity.pdbx_description
1 polymer ?
#
loop_
_entity_poly.entity_id
_entity_poly.type
_entity_poly.pdbx_seq_one_letter_code
_entity_poly.pdbx_strand_id
1 'polypeptide(L)'
;SYGLSLSRNIGIENSSSDFIWFLDDDVYLFDYSIDKIKDHLIRNPSFDLHTIRMQCHDNTPYKKYSNKTRFGRFDSLKISSVELIASKKFIKEHNVRFNENLGLGSNYPSTEENIFYLDIFDTGGLVSHYPEFLIKHEYINRKAIHFKDEFILRAKGAFCRRYGGLVGFMILGYYSLKCLFISKNFLIM
;
A
#
# COMPACT_ATOMS: atom_id res chain seq x y z
N SER A 1 -5.29 -14.83 -17.09
CA SER A 1 -4.78 -14.61 -15.75
C SER A 1 -5.71 -13.64 -15.03
N TYR A 2 -6.05 -13.95 -13.80
CA TYR A 2 -6.88 -13.12 -12.95
C TYR A 2 -6.01 -12.69 -11.77
N GLY A 3 -6.05 -11.41 -11.39
CA GLY A 3 -5.32 -10.92 -10.24
C GLY A 3 -5.45 -9.41 -10.07
N LEU A 4 -5.46 -8.96 -8.82
CA LEU A 4 -5.61 -7.54 -8.47
C LEU A 4 -4.52 -6.66 -9.11
N SER A 5 -3.27 -7.13 -9.08
CA SER A 5 -2.13 -6.41 -9.69
C SER A 5 -2.27 -6.27 -11.21
N LEU A 6 -2.74 -7.32 -11.92
CA LEU A 6 -3.02 -7.25 -13.34
C LEU A 6 -4.12 -6.22 -13.64
N SER A 7 -5.23 -6.26 -12.88
CA SER A 7 -6.33 -5.31 -13.05
C SER A 7 -5.86 -3.86 -12.86
N ARG A 8 -5.01 -3.61 -11.85
CA ARG A 8 -4.42 -2.28 -11.61
C ARG A 8 -3.49 -1.84 -12.75
N ASN A 9 -2.68 -2.75 -13.28
CA ASN A 9 -1.82 -2.47 -14.44
C ASN A 9 -2.64 -2.11 -15.68
N ILE A 10 -3.72 -2.85 -15.96
CA ILE A 10 -4.66 -2.54 -17.04
C ILE A 10 -5.30 -1.15 -16.82
N GLY A 11 -5.68 -0.83 -15.58
CA GLY A 11 -6.19 0.49 -15.22
C GLY A 11 -5.18 1.61 -15.48
N ILE A 12 -3.90 1.40 -15.13
CA ILE A 12 -2.81 2.35 -15.42
C ILE A 12 -2.66 2.58 -16.93
N GLU A 13 -2.68 1.53 -17.72
CA GLU A 13 -2.51 1.62 -19.18
C GLU A 13 -3.67 2.39 -19.83
N ASN A 14 -4.90 2.10 -19.43
CA ASN A 14 -6.11 2.66 -20.05
C ASN A 14 -6.56 3.99 -19.45
N SER A 15 -6.00 4.44 -18.34
CA SER A 15 -6.31 5.77 -17.79
C SER A 15 -5.88 6.89 -18.74
N SER A 16 -6.68 7.94 -18.86
CA SER A 16 -6.31 9.19 -19.54
C SER A 16 -5.87 10.31 -18.60
N SER A 17 -5.98 10.09 -17.27
CA SER A 17 -5.70 11.09 -16.24
C SER A 17 -4.20 11.24 -15.94
N ASP A 18 -3.78 12.38 -15.40
CA ASP A 18 -2.41 12.62 -14.96
C ASP A 18 -2.05 11.88 -13.68
N PHE A 19 -3.04 11.66 -12.81
CA PHE A 19 -2.92 10.91 -11.56
C PHE A 19 -3.93 9.78 -11.49
N ILE A 20 -3.54 8.69 -10.85
CA ILE A 20 -4.35 7.48 -10.69
C ILE A 20 -4.49 7.18 -9.20
N TRP A 21 -5.72 7.13 -8.72
CA TRP A 21 -6.05 6.68 -7.37
C TRP A 21 -6.51 5.23 -7.40
N PHE A 22 -5.83 4.35 -6.67
CA PHE A 22 -6.17 2.92 -6.63
C PHE A 22 -7.21 2.67 -5.53
N LEU A 23 -8.46 2.49 -5.92
CA LEU A 23 -9.57 2.23 -5.00
C LEU A 23 -10.07 0.79 -5.18
N ASP A 24 -10.47 0.18 -4.07
CA ASP A 24 -11.18 -1.09 -4.03
C ASP A 24 -12.71 -0.80 -4.07
N ASP A 25 -13.54 -1.77 -4.42
CA ASP A 25 -14.99 -1.60 -4.62
C ASP A 25 -15.78 -1.44 -3.31
N ASP A 26 -15.16 -1.71 -2.18
CA ASP A 26 -15.71 -1.57 -0.82
C ASP A 26 -15.26 -0.28 -0.09
N VAL A 27 -14.67 0.67 -0.83
CA VAL A 27 -14.22 1.96 -0.30
C VAL A 27 -15.27 3.05 -0.54
N TYR A 28 -15.53 3.87 0.47
CA TYR A 28 -16.42 5.03 0.40
C TYR A 28 -15.62 6.32 0.44
N LEU A 29 -15.80 7.19 -0.56
CA LEU A 29 -15.25 8.54 -0.56
C LEU A 29 -16.16 9.48 0.21
N PHE A 30 -15.57 10.48 0.90
CA PHE A 30 -16.36 11.61 1.39
C PHE A 30 -16.67 12.56 0.24
N ASP A 31 -17.76 13.31 0.34
CA ASP A 31 -18.20 14.26 -0.69
C ASP A 31 -17.10 15.27 -1.09
N TYR A 32 -16.27 15.65 -0.12
CA TYR A 32 -15.15 16.59 -0.31
C TYR A 32 -13.84 15.93 -0.80
N SER A 33 -13.77 14.63 -0.92
CA SER A 33 -12.50 13.91 -1.13
C SER A 33 -11.84 14.28 -2.44
N ILE A 34 -12.60 14.33 -3.51
CA ILE A 34 -12.09 14.65 -4.85
C ILE A 34 -11.54 16.08 -4.92
N ASP A 35 -12.26 17.04 -4.34
CA ASP A 35 -11.81 18.43 -4.38
C ASP A 35 -10.56 18.64 -3.52
N LYS A 36 -10.53 18.07 -2.32
CA LYS A 36 -9.36 18.14 -1.44
C LYS A 36 -8.13 17.49 -2.07
N ILE A 37 -8.27 16.34 -2.74
CA ILE A 37 -7.11 15.71 -3.37
C ILE A 37 -6.64 16.49 -4.60
N LYS A 38 -7.53 17.02 -5.42
CA LYS A 38 -7.17 17.92 -6.53
C LYS A 38 -6.35 19.11 -6.04
N ASP A 39 -6.84 19.80 -5.01
CA ASP A 39 -6.13 20.93 -4.39
C ASP A 39 -4.75 20.53 -3.86
N HIS A 40 -4.65 19.36 -3.23
CA HIS A 40 -3.37 18.84 -2.75
C HIS A 40 -2.39 18.55 -3.88
N LEU A 41 -2.84 17.91 -4.97
CA LEU A 41 -2.01 17.61 -6.14
C LEU A 41 -1.51 18.90 -6.81
N ILE A 42 -2.37 19.90 -6.97
CA ILE A 42 -1.99 21.20 -7.57
C ILE A 42 -0.94 21.92 -6.72
N ARG A 43 -1.05 21.86 -5.39
CA ARG A 43 -0.08 22.50 -4.48
C ARG A 43 1.23 21.73 -4.33
N ASN A 44 1.27 20.48 -4.77
CA ASN A 44 2.41 19.57 -4.59
C ASN A 44 2.82 18.90 -5.90
N PRO A 45 3.07 19.66 -6.99
CA PRO A 45 3.28 19.09 -8.32
C PRO A 45 4.62 18.35 -8.48
N SER A 46 5.54 18.50 -7.54
CA SER A 46 6.87 17.86 -7.55
C SER A 46 6.88 16.45 -6.97
N PHE A 47 5.75 15.96 -6.46
CA PHE A 47 5.65 14.62 -5.91
C PHE A 47 5.05 13.64 -6.93
N ASP A 48 5.58 12.43 -6.95
CA ASP A 48 5.23 11.39 -7.91
C ASP A 48 4.25 10.36 -7.34
N LEU A 49 4.22 10.26 -6.00
CA LEU A 49 3.28 9.45 -5.25
C LEU A 49 2.71 10.26 -4.09
N HIS A 50 1.41 10.22 -3.93
CA HIS A 50 0.71 10.84 -2.81
C HIS A 50 0.02 9.76 -2.00
N THR A 51 0.04 9.92 -0.68
CA THR A 51 -0.66 9.04 0.24
C THR A 51 -1.64 9.84 1.08
N ILE A 52 -2.76 9.21 1.43
CA ILE A 52 -3.83 9.82 2.23
C ILE A 52 -4.09 8.99 3.48
N ARG A 53 -5.04 9.42 4.31
CA ARG A 53 -5.54 8.65 5.44
C ARG A 53 -6.91 8.05 5.15
N MET A 54 -7.14 6.91 5.75
CA MET A 54 -8.40 6.17 5.72
C MET A 54 -8.92 6.00 7.13
N GLN A 55 -10.24 6.06 7.31
CA GLN A 55 -10.90 5.77 8.59
C GLN A 55 -11.92 4.63 8.44
N CYS A 56 -12.31 4.06 9.58
CA CYS A 56 -13.38 3.08 9.66
C CYS A 56 -14.75 3.74 9.57
N HIS A 57 -15.81 2.94 9.41
CA HIS A 57 -17.18 3.46 9.37
C HIS A 57 -17.61 4.18 10.66
N ASP A 58 -17.05 3.80 11.81
CA ASP A 58 -17.24 4.45 13.12
C ASP A 58 -16.45 5.76 13.30
N ASN A 59 -15.81 6.26 12.23
CA ASN A 59 -14.94 7.44 12.19
C ASN A 59 -13.62 7.30 12.97
N THR A 60 -13.26 6.13 13.45
CA THR A 60 -11.92 5.90 14.01
C THR A 60 -10.87 5.77 12.91
N PRO A 61 -9.61 6.19 13.14
CA PRO A 61 -8.52 5.94 12.19
C PRO A 61 -8.35 4.43 11.92
N TYR A 62 -8.28 4.04 10.65
CA TYR A 62 -8.10 2.63 10.26
C TYR A 62 -6.82 2.01 10.83
N LYS A 63 -5.77 2.83 10.98
CA LYS A 63 -4.49 2.48 11.58
C LYS A 63 -3.85 3.69 12.24
N LYS A 64 -2.73 3.49 12.94
CA LYS A 64 -1.94 4.61 13.46
C LYS A 64 -1.19 5.29 12.32
N TYR A 65 -1.53 6.54 12.03
CA TYR A 65 -0.91 7.36 11.01
C TYR A 65 0.21 8.26 11.56
N SER A 66 1.14 8.60 10.68
CA SER A 66 2.19 9.60 10.93
C SER A 66 1.67 11.00 10.60
N ASN A 67 2.18 12.03 11.29
CA ASN A 67 1.90 13.44 10.97
C ASN A 67 2.94 14.05 10.00
N LYS A 68 3.88 13.26 9.49
CA LYS A 68 4.81 13.71 8.47
C LYS A 68 4.06 14.07 7.19
N THR A 69 4.55 15.07 6.46
CA THR A 69 4.02 15.47 5.15
C THR A 69 4.81 14.86 3.99
N ARG A 70 6.00 14.31 4.27
CA ARG A 70 6.84 13.61 3.31
C ARG A 70 7.19 12.22 3.85
N PHE A 71 6.96 11.22 3.04
CA PHE A 71 7.25 9.84 3.37
C PHE A 71 8.58 9.39 2.76
N GLY A 72 9.24 8.46 3.46
CA GLY A 72 10.48 7.83 3.06
C GLY A 72 10.30 6.33 2.83
N ARG A 73 11.41 5.65 2.62
CA ARG A 73 11.44 4.22 2.28
C ARG A 73 10.75 3.32 3.33
N PHE A 74 10.87 3.65 4.62
CA PHE A 74 10.25 2.90 5.71
C PHE A 74 8.72 2.99 5.75
N ASP A 75 8.15 4.05 5.19
CA ASP A 75 6.70 4.23 5.20
C ASP A 75 5.99 3.21 4.29
N SER A 76 6.72 2.59 3.33
CA SER A 76 6.23 1.46 2.53
C SER A 76 5.71 0.29 3.36
N LEU A 77 6.20 0.11 4.60
CA LEU A 77 5.79 -0.98 5.50
C LEU A 77 4.33 -0.90 5.97
N LYS A 78 3.72 0.27 5.89
CA LYS A 78 2.40 0.56 6.48
C LYS A 78 1.37 1.06 5.47
N ILE A 79 1.73 1.07 4.20
CA ILE A 79 0.84 1.57 3.16
C ILE A 79 -0.24 0.55 2.82
N SER A 80 -1.40 1.02 2.42
CA SER A 80 -2.46 0.23 1.82
C SER A 80 -2.73 0.77 0.41
N SER A 81 -3.16 -0.07 -0.50
CA SER A 81 -3.38 0.28 -1.91
C SER A 81 -4.32 1.47 -2.08
N VAL A 82 -5.42 1.48 -1.34
CA VAL A 82 -6.46 2.52 -1.40
C VAL A 82 -5.98 3.90 -0.92
N GLU A 83 -4.82 3.95 -0.29
CA GLU A 83 -4.19 5.21 0.14
C GLU A 83 -3.27 5.81 -0.93
N LEU A 84 -3.03 5.12 -2.05
CA LEU A 84 -2.05 5.51 -3.07
C LEU A 84 -2.69 6.26 -4.23
N ILE A 85 -2.11 7.43 -4.54
CA ILE A 85 -2.42 8.24 -5.72
C ILE A 85 -1.10 8.51 -6.44
N ALA A 86 -0.92 7.94 -7.62
CA ALA A 86 0.36 7.97 -8.31
C ALA A 86 0.31 8.79 -9.60
N SER A 87 1.41 9.49 -9.90
CA SER A 87 1.61 10.19 -11.15
C SER A 87 1.74 9.19 -12.30
N LYS A 88 0.81 9.27 -13.26
CA LYS A 88 0.85 8.42 -14.45
C LYS A 88 2.10 8.71 -15.30
N LYS A 89 2.51 9.97 -15.36
CA LYS A 89 3.73 10.38 -16.06
C LYS A 89 4.94 9.64 -15.49
N PHE A 90 5.15 9.70 -14.16
CA PHE A 90 6.27 9.03 -13.50
C PHE A 90 6.25 7.52 -13.73
N ILE A 91 5.07 6.88 -13.54
CA ILE A 91 4.89 5.44 -13.77
C ILE A 91 5.33 5.03 -15.17
N LYS A 92 4.95 5.80 -16.20
CA LYS A 92 5.29 5.52 -17.60
C LYS A 92 6.77 5.75 -17.90
N GLU A 93 7.32 6.88 -17.47
CA GLU A 93 8.71 7.25 -17.72
C GLU A 93 9.70 6.26 -17.10
N HIS A 94 9.35 5.71 -15.94
CA HIS A 94 10.19 4.77 -15.20
C HIS A 94 9.75 3.31 -15.31
N ASN A 95 8.73 3.03 -16.14
CA ASN A 95 8.17 1.68 -16.33
C ASN A 95 7.81 0.97 -15.01
N VAL A 96 7.26 1.70 -14.04
CA VAL A 96 6.82 1.14 -12.76
C VAL A 96 5.49 0.43 -12.94
N ARG A 97 5.37 -0.79 -12.43
CA ARG A 97 4.16 -1.62 -12.53
C ARG A 97 3.94 -2.40 -11.24
N PHE A 98 2.68 -2.74 -10.97
CA PHE A 98 2.39 -3.76 -9.97
C PHE A 98 2.95 -5.11 -10.42
N ASN A 99 3.59 -5.83 -9.52
CA ASN A 99 4.07 -7.19 -9.80
C ASN A 99 2.89 -8.17 -9.81
N GLU A 100 2.58 -8.74 -10.96
CA GLU A 100 1.40 -9.60 -11.18
C GLU A 100 1.47 -10.95 -10.44
N ASN A 101 2.63 -11.32 -9.90
CA ASN A 101 2.77 -12.46 -9.01
C ASN A 101 2.34 -12.15 -7.57
N LEU A 102 2.02 -10.88 -7.25
CA LEU A 102 1.62 -10.39 -5.94
C LEU A 102 0.19 -9.84 -5.97
N GLY A 103 -0.46 -9.80 -4.81
CA GLY A 103 -1.83 -9.32 -4.65
C GLY A 103 -2.89 -10.42 -4.74
N LEU A 104 -4.10 -10.09 -4.38
CA LEU A 104 -5.22 -11.03 -4.39
C LEU A 104 -5.40 -11.69 -5.76
N GLY A 105 -5.66 -13.00 -5.76
CA GLY A 105 -5.79 -13.81 -6.97
C GLY A 105 -4.46 -14.25 -7.59
N SER A 106 -3.32 -13.98 -6.96
CA SER A 106 -1.99 -14.42 -7.38
C SER A 106 -1.40 -15.48 -6.44
N ASN A 107 -0.20 -15.98 -6.78
CA ASN A 107 0.54 -16.92 -5.93
C ASN A 107 0.98 -16.33 -4.58
N TYR A 108 1.08 -15.01 -4.48
CA TYR A 108 1.48 -14.26 -3.29
C TYR A 108 0.43 -13.18 -2.99
N PRO A 109 -0.64 -13.50 -2.25
CA PRO A 109 -1.86 -12.68 -2.15
C PRO A 109 -1.70 -11.45 -1.24
N SER A 110 -0.59 -10.74 -1.28
CA SER A 110 -0.34 -9.53 -0.48
C SER A 110 0.93 -8.80 -0.92
N THR A 111 1.17 -7.61 -0.39
CA THR A 111 2.39 -6.78 -0.50
C THR A 111 2.65 -6.15 -1.87
N GLU A 112 1.72 -6.25 -2.79
CA GLU A 112 1.84 -5.63 -4.11
C GLU A 112 1.95 -4.10 -4.02
N GLU A 113 1.18 -3.48 -3.14
CA GLU A 113 1.20 -2.03 -2.90
C GLU A 113 2.49 -1.57 -2.22
N ASN A 114 3.02 -2.39 -1.31
CA ASN A 114 4.25 -2.09 -0.60
C ASN A 114 5.45 -2.11 -1.56
N ILE A 115 5.47 -3.08 -2.49
CA ILE A 115 6.52 -3.20 -3.52
C ILE A 115 6.35 -2.11 -4.57
N PHE A 116 5.13 -1.80 -5.03
CA PHE A 116 4.86 -0.70 -5.94
C PHE A 116 5.34 0.64 -5.37
N TYR A 117 5.09 0.90 -4.09
CA TYR A 117 5.63 2.06 -3.38
C TYR A 117 7.17 2.09 -3.41
N LEU A 118 7.83 0.95 -3.09
CA LEU A 118 9.29 0.85 -3.12
C LEU A 118 9.85 1.06 -4.51
N ASP A 119 9.17 0.57 -5.54
CA ASP A 119 9.61 0.72 -6.93
C ASP A 119 9.59 2.19 -7.35
N ILE A 120 8.55 2.96 -6.97
CA ILE A 120 8.52 4.41 -7.18
C ILE A 120 9.63 5.09 -6.38
N PHE A 121 9.77 4.80 -5.08
CA PHE A 121 10.73 5.46 -4.21
C PHE A 121 12.18 5.19 -4.63
N ASP A 122 12.52 3.93 -4.89
CA ASP A 122 13.88 3.50 -5.26
C ASP A 122 14.30 3.96 -6.66
N THR A 123 13.33 4.34 -7.52
CA THR A 123 13.56 4.96 -8.83
C THR A 123 13.74 6.49 -8.75
N GLY A 124 13.69 7.03 -7.53
CA GLY A 124 13.90 8.46 -7.26
C GLY A 124 12.61 9.27 -7.11
N GLY A 125 11.45 8.62 -7.14
CA GLY A 125 10.16 9.28 -6.95
C GLY A 125 10.00 9.86 -5.55
N LEU A 126 9.41 11.05 -5.49
CA LEU A 126 9.11 11.74 -4.25
C LEU A 126 7.71 11.37 -3.75
N VAL A 127 7.60 11.09 -2.45
CA VAL A 127 6.34 10.68 -1.84
C VAL A 127 5.84 11.74 -0.85
N SER A 128 4.67 12.30 -1.13
CA SER A 128 3.95 13.17 -0.20
C SER A 128 2.95 12.36 0.65
N HIS A 129 2.71 12.83 1.87
CA HIS A 129 1.61 12.36 2.69
C HIS A 129 0.66 13.51 2.99
N TYR A 130 -0.57 13.39 2.54
CA TYR A 130 -1.65 14.30 2.85
C TYR A 130 -2.38 13.78 4.10
N PRO A 131 -2.23 14.43 5.26
CA PRO A 131 -2.71 13.91 6.55
C PRO A 131 -4.22 14.13 6.75
N GLU A 132 -5.01 13.94 5.70
CA GLU A 132 -6.46 14.06 5.71
C GLU A 132 -7.14 12.70 5.49
N PHE A 133 -8.26 12.51 6.18
CA PHE A 133 -9.12 11.35 5.96
C PHE A 133 -10.02 11.62 4.76
N LEU A 134 -9.77 10.92 3.67
CA LEU A 134 -10.50 11.08 2.42
C LEU A 134 -11.37 9.88 2.06
N ILE A 135 -11.21 8.76 2.76
CA ILE A 135 -11.95 7.53 2.48
C ILE A 135 -12.35 6.82 3.78
N LYS A 136 -13.44 6.06 3.69
CA LYS A 136 -13.86 5.07 4.68
C LYS A 136 -13.74 3.67 4.13
N HIS A 137 -13.37 2.75 5.00
CA HIS A 137 -13.31 1.32 4.70
C HIS A 137 -13.76 0.51 5.92
N GLU A 138 -14.37 -0.63 5.72
CA GLU A 138 -14.71 -1.52 6.82
C GLU A 138 -13.45 -2.04 7.51
N TYR A 139 -13.42 -1.94 8.86
CA TYR A 139 -12.29 -2.48 9.61
C TYR A 139 -12.32 -4.01 9.63
N ILE A 140 -11.37 -4.62 8.97
CA ILE A 140 -11.18 -6.06 9.01
C ILE A 140 -9.94 -6.38 9.84
N ASN A 141 -10.12 -7.04 10.99
CA ASN A 141 -9.00 -7.48 11.81
C ASN A 141 -8.28 -8.67 11.16
N ARG A 142 -7.48 -8.40 10.16
CA ARG A 142 -6.72 -9.43 9.43
C ARG A 142 -5.44 -9.88 10.14
N LYS A 143 -5.09 -9.30 11.30
CA LYS A 143 -3.79 -9.57 11.96
C LYS A 143 -3.54 -11.05 12.25
N ALA A 144 -4.54 -11.76 12.78
CA ALA A 144 -4.41 -13.18 13.11
C ALA A 144 -4.34 -14.05 11.84
N ILE A 145 -5.09 -13.70 10.81
CA ILE A 145 -5.14 -14.44 9.54
C ILE A 145 -3.80 -14.26 8.79
N HIS A 146 -3.29 -13.03 8.71
CA HIS A 146 -2.06 -12.71 7.96
C HIS A 146 -0.79 -13.43 8.45
N PHE A 147 -0.75 -13.86 9.71
CA PHE A 147 0.41 -14.57 10.25
C PHE A 147 0.20 -16.09 10.38
N LYS A 148 -0.93 -16.61 9.89
CA LYS A 148 -1.22 -18.05 9.80
C LYS A 148 -1.28 -18.56 8.37
N ASP A 149 -1.51 -17.68 7.42
CA ASP A 149 -1.59 -18.01 6.00
C ASP A 149 -0.18 -18.08 5.38
N GLU A 150 0.19 -19.27 4.91
CA GLU A 150 1.49 -19.54 4.32
C GLU A 150 1.76 -18.67 3.08
N PHE A 151 0.77 -18.44 2.24
CA PHE A 151 0.93 -17.65 1.02
C PHE A 151 1.15 -16.18 1.34
N ILE A 152 0.46 -15.65 2.36
CA ILE A 152 0.69 -14.29 2.85
C ILE A 152 2.09 -14.16 3.48
N LEU A 153 2.56 -15.17 4.21
CA LEU A 153 3.92 -15.17 4.76
C LEU A 153 4.99 -15.20 3.67
N ARG A 154 4.77 -15.98 2.61
CA ARG A 154 5.65 -15.99 1.43
C ARG A 154 5.66 -14.62 0.74
N ALA A 155 4.51 -13.95 0.60
CA ALA A 155 4.43 -12.59 0.07
C ALA A 155 5.23 -11.58 0.92
N LYS A 156 5.15 -11.69 2.26
CA LYS A 156 5.99 -10.89 3.17
C LYS A 156 7.49 -11.20 3.00
N GLY A 157 7.86 -12.44 2.77
CA GLY A 157 9.23 -12.83 2.42
C GLY A 157 9.70 -12.18 1.12
N ALA A 158 8.86 -12.17 0.09
CA ALA A 158 9.15 -11.49 -1.18
C ALA A 158 9.35 -9.99 -0.99
N PHE A 159 8.51 -9.34 -0.16
CA PHE A 159 8.69 -7.93 0.22
C PHE A 159 10.02 -7.70 0.94
N CYS A 160 10.38 -8.52 1.93
CA CYS A 160 11.64 -8.40 2.66
C CYS A 160 12.85 -8.52 1.71
N ARG A 161 12.78 -9.45 0.75
CA ARG A 161 13.80 -9.61 -0.29
C ARG A 161 13.89 -8.39 -1.20
N ARG A 162 12.74 -7.84 -1.64
CA ARG A 162 12.70 -6.62 -2.47
C ARG A 162 13.19 -5.40 -1.70
N TYR A 163 12.87 -5.31 -0.41
CA TYR A 163 13.40 -4.26 0.46
C TYR A 163 14.93 -4.28 0.51
N GLY A 164 15.50 -5.48 0.60
CA GLY A 164 16.94 -5.71 0.49
C GLY A 164 17.77 -5.31 1.70
N GLY A 165 19.07 -5.62 1.61
CA GLY A 165 20.08 -5.26 2.59
C GLY A 165 19.80 -5.77 4.01
N LEU A 166 20.53 -5.24 4.98
CA LEU A 166 20.39 -5.58 6.40
C LEU A 166 18.96 -5.28 6.92
N VAL A 167 18.35 -4.20 6.43
CA VAL A 167 17.00 -3.80 6.85
C VAL A 167 15.95 -4.82 6.43
N GLY A 168 16.00 -5.34 5.19
CA GLY A 168 15.12 -6.40 4.74
C GLY A 168 15.23 -7.66 5.60
N PHE A 169 16.45 -7.99 6.01
CA PHE A 169 16.72 -9.08 6.96
C PHE A 169 16.12 -8.84 8.35
N MET A 170 16.24 -7.63 8.86
CA MET A 170 15.63 -7.24 10.15
C MET A 170 14.10 -7.30 10.11
N ILE A 171 13.48 -6.85 9.00
CA ILE A 171 12.03 -6.94 8.79
C ILE A 171 11.60 -8.42 8.76
N LEU A 172 12.34 -9.28 8.08
CA LEU A 172 12.08 -10.72 8.04
C LEU A 172 12.15 -11.34 9.44
N GLY A 173 13.18 -11.00 10.22
CA GLY A 173 13.33 -11.42 11.61
C GLY A 173 12.14 -10.99 12.48
N TYR A 174 11.70 -9.74 12.34
CA TYR A 174 10.50 -9.24 13.02
C TYR A 174 9.22 -10.04 12.66
N TYR A 175 9.00 -10.33 11.37
CA TYR A 175 7.85 -11.14 10.95
C TYR A 175 7.93 -12.57 11.51
N SER A 176 9.13 -13.18 11.48
CA SER A 176 9.35 -14.53 12.03
C SER A 176 9.05 -14.61 13.53
N LEU A 177 9.57 -13.66 14.31
CA LEU A 177 9.27 -13.55 15.75
C LEU A 177 7.76 -13.38 15.99
N LYS A 178 7.10 -12.53 15.21
CA LYS A 178 5.66 -12.29 15.33
C LYS A 178 4.84 -13.55 15.05
N CYS A 179 5.23 -14.34 14.04
CA CYS A 179 4.61 -15.65 13.78
C CYS A 179 4.74 -16.59 14.99
N LEU A 180 5.91 -16.67 15.60
CA LEU A 180 6.17 -17.49 16.78
C LEU A 180 5.31 -17.09 17.98
N PHE A 181 5.17 -15.78 18.25
CA PHE A 181 4.33 -15.28 19.34
C PHE A 181 2.85 -15.55 19.11
N ILE A 182 2.36 -15.41 17.89
CA ILE A 182 0.94 -15.69 17.55
C ILE A 182 0.64 -17.18 17.64
N SER A 183 1.57 -18.04 17.21
CA SER A 183 1.41 -19.49 17.31
C SER A 183 1.43 -19.99 18.76
N LYS A 184 2.27 -19.44 19.64
CA LYS A 184 2.34 -19.81 21.07
C LYS A 184 1.07 -19.45 21.84
N ASN A 185 0.48 -18.30 21.59
CA ASN A 185 -0.76 -17.88 22.26
C ASN A 185 -1.98 -18.72 21.85
N PHE A 186 -1.86 -19.56 20.84
CA PHE A 186 -2.94 -20.47 20.41
C PHE A 186 -2.83 -21.88 21.03
N LEU A 187 -1.67 -22.22 21.58
CA LEU A 187 -1.44 -23.51 22.28
C LEU A 187 -1.84 -23.46 23.77
N ILE A 188 -2.23 -22.27 24.26
CA ILE A 188 -2.60 -22.03 25.67
C ILE A 188 -4.12 -21.80 25.80
N MET A 189 -4.88 -21.84 24.73
CA MET A 189 -6.35 -21.87 24.70
C MET A 189 -6.85 -23.27 24.37
#